data_6b8f6a487ef6f7e6f977c7d9dc434abe
#
_entry.id   6b8f6a487ef6f7e6f977c7d9dc434abe
#
_cell.length_a   1.000
_cell.length_b   1.000
_cell.length_c   1.000
_cell.angle_alpha   90.00
_cell.angle_beta   90.00
_cell.angle_gamma   90.00
#
_symmetry.space_group_name_H-M   'P 1'
#
loop_
_entity.id
_entity.type
_entity.pdbx_description
1 polymer ?
#
loop_
_entity_poly.entity_id
_entity_poly.type
_entity_poly.pdbx_seq_one_letter_code
_entity_poly.pdbx_strand_id
1 'polypeptide(L)'
;PEKGVAAYLRDIVRLYDSTRPVTFGASYPSKSAINGTELQVDVHGMNYPSGGYGGPDFYETFLNYPGHEHLSGFASESSSTISSRGVYFPKGYQVTSYDLKAPSWASLADAEFTALDKYPAICGEFVWTGFDYLGEPTPFNSDMSVLLNHAALSEEELAKAKEELKRIEKERPSSRSSYFGIVDLAGFPKDRYYLYKAHWMPDEPMAHILPHWNWEGHEGTEVPVFVYTSYPSAELFINGK
;
A
#
# COMPACT_ATOMS: atom_id res chain seq x y z
N PRO A 1 12.85 -25.70 4.50
CA PRO A 1 13.23 -25.55 3.08
C PRO A 1 13.47 -24.08 2.73
N GLU A 2 12.63 -23.14 3.18
CA GLU A 2 12.67 -21.71 2.83
C GLU A 2 13.98 -21.03 3.26
N LYS A 3 14.42 -21.27 4.49
CA LYS A 3 15.69 -20.75 5.00
C LYS A 3 16.87 -21.13 4.13
N GLY A 4 16.95 -22.39 3.68
CA GLY A 4 18.04 -22.88 2.83
C GLY A 4 17.99 -22.23 1.44
N VAL A 5 16.80 -21.97 0.90
CA VAL A 5 16.63 -21.29 -0.39
C VAL A 5 17.07 -19.81 -0.29
N ALA A 6 16.67 -19.11 0.76
CA ALA A 6 17.05 -17.72 0.97
C ALA A 6 18.59 -17.57 1.10
N ALA A 7 19.22 -18.45 1.89
CA ALA A 7 20.69 -18.46 2.00
C ALA A 7 21.37 -18.73 0.66
N TYR A 8 20.90 -19.70 -0.09
CA TYR A 8 21.44 -20.04 -1.41
C TYR A 8 21.33 -18.88 -2.41
N LEU A 9 20.15 -18.24 -2.48
CA LEU A 9 19.93 -17.09 -3.36
C LEU A 9 20.80 -15.89 -2.96
N ARG A 10 20.88 -15.60 -1.67
CA ARG A 10 21.81 -14.57 -1.16
C ARG A 10 23.25 -14.84 -1.60
N ASP A 11 23.71 -16.07 -1.46
CA ASP A 11 25.09 -16.45 -1.78
C ASP A 11 25.35 -16.30 -3.29
N ILE A 12 24.37 -16.62 -4.15
CA ILE A 12 24.44 -16.33 -5.58
C ILE A 12 24.56 -14.84 -5.85
N VAL A 13 23.70 -14.00 -5.24
CA VAL A 13 23.77 -12.55 -5.42
C VAL A 13 25.17 -12.02 -5.05
N ARG A 14 25.73 -12.50 -3.94
CA ARG A 14 27.06 -12.09 -3.46
C ARG A 14 28.23 -12.52 -4.34
N LEU A 15 28.03 -13.54 -5.19
CA LEU A 15 29.03 -13.88 -6.22
C LEU A 15 29.17 -12.79 -7.29
N TYR A 16 28.07 -12.06 -7.56
CA TYR A 16 28.04 -11.01 -8.58
C TYR A 16 28.24 -9.61 -7.99
N ASP A 17 27.70 -9.37 -6.79
CA ASP A 17 27.85 -8.10 -6.06
C ASP A 17 27.96 -8.36 -4.55
N SER A 18 29.17 -8.22 -4.03
CA SER A 18 29.45 -8.31 -2.60
C SER A 18 29.41 -6.97 -1.87
N THR A 19 29.09 -5.87 -2.56
CA THR A 19 29.21 -4.50 -2.03
C THR A 19 27.89 -3.96 -1.48
N ARG A 20 26.76 -4.51 -1.92
CA ARG A 20 25.42 -4.08 -1.50
C ARG A 20 24.79 -5.07 -0.54
N PRO A 21 23.98 -4.58 0.44
CA PRO A 21 23.19 -5.46 1.29
C PRO A 21 22.13 -6.20 0.46
N VAL A 22 21.84 -7.43 0.87
CA VAL A 22 20.82 -8.28 0.25
C VAL A 22 19.56 -8.23 1.09
N THR A 23 18.42 -8.12 0.43
CA THR A 23 17.08 -8.16 1.04
C THR A 23 16.14 -9.01 0.22
N PHE A 24 14.96 -9.27 0.75
CA PHE A 24 13.80 -9.82 0.06
C PHE A 24 12.51 -9.22 0.63
N GLY A 25 11.41 -9.23 -0.13
CA GLY A 25 10.09 -8.84 0.35
C GLY A 25 9.35 -10.02 0.95
N ALA A 26 8.97 -9.92 2.22
CA ALA A 26 8.22 -10.96 2.92
C ALA A 26 6.73 -10.64 2.94
N SER A 27 5.92 -11.40 2.18
CA SER A 27 4.45 -11.24 2.16
C SER A 27 3.76 -11.69 3.45
N TYR A 28 4.44 -12.51 4.25
CA TYR A 28 3.99 -12.95 5.58
C TYR A 28 5.13 -12.80 6.57
N PRO A 29 5.42 -11.57 7.00
CA PRO A 29 6.60 -11.30 7.82
C PRO A 29 6.64 -12.15 9.11
N SER A 30 5.50 -12.40 9.75
CA SER A 30 5.43 -13.27 10.93
C SER A 30 5.85 -14.72 10.68
N LYS A 31 5.56 -15.26 9.48
CA LYS A 31 5.97 -16.62 9.11
C LYS A 31 7.46 -16.70 8.79
N SER A 32 8.02 -15.69 8.15
CA SER A 32 9.45 -15.63 7.87
C SER A 32 10.26 -15.52 9.17
N ALA A 33 9.77 -14.78 10.16
CA ALA A 33 10.37 -14.71 11.48
C ALA A 33 10.45 -16.09 12.15
N ILE A 34 9.34 -16.82 12.19
CA ILE A 34 9.28 -18.17 12.79
C ILE A 34 10.27 -19.13 12.11
N ASN A 35 10.43 -19.03 10.79
CA ASN A 35 11.31 -19.90 10.03
C ASN A 35 12.78 -19.46 10.02
N GLY A 36 13.09 -18.27 10.51
CA GLY A 36 14.43 -17.66 10.49
C GLY A 36 14.93 -17.36 9.08
N THR A 37 14.01 -17.13 8.14
CA THR A 37 14.33 -16.80 6.75
C THR A 37 14.94 -15.41 6.66
N GLU A 38 14.42 -14.47 7.44
CA GLU A 38 14.90 -13.09 7.55
C GLU A 38 16.34 -12.99 8.06
N LEU A 39 16.80 -13.98 8.85
CA LEU A 39 18.19 -14.05 9.34
C LEU A 39 19.18 -14.44 8.22
N GLN A 40 18.71 -14.71 7.02
CA GLN A 40 19.57 -15.07 5.89
C GLN A 40 19.91 -13.87 5.00
N VAL A 41 19.35 -12.70 5.26
CA VAL A 41 19.58 -11.48 4.52
C VAL A 41 20.13 -10.39 5.43
N ASP A 42 20.64 -9.32 4.84
CA ASP A 42 21.28 -8.24 5.59
C ASP A 42 20.26 -7.24 6.13
N VAL A 43 19.17 -7.02 5.37
CA VAL A 43 18.05 -6.13 5.74
C VAL A 43 16.74 -6.83 5.43
N HIS A 44 15.82 -6.80 6.37
CA HIS A 44 14.54 -7.48 6.22
C HIS A 44 13.50 -6.58 5.55
N GLY A 45 13.00 -7.02 4.39
CA GLY A 45 11.87 -6.38 3.70
C GLY A 45 10.55 -6.99 4.14
N MET A 46 9.61 -6.15 4.55
CA MET A 46 8.30 -6.53 5.05
C MET A 46 7.20 -5.97 4.14
N ASN A 47 6.35 -6.86 3.61
CA ASN A 47 5.21 -6.42 2.80
C ASN A 47 4.00 -6.21 3.70
N TYR A 48 3.39 -5.02 3.62
CA TYR A 48 2.17 -4.63 4.33
C TYR A 48 2.23 -4.85 5.85
N PRO A 49 3.30 -4.40 6.52
CA PRO A 49 3.48 -4.66 7.96
C PRO A 49 2.39 -4.02 8.83
N SER A 50 1.90 -2.84 8.45
CA SER A 50 0.80 -2.15 9.15
C SER A 50 -0.60 -2.53 8.65
N GLY A 51 -0.68 -3.45 7.68
CA GLY A 51 -1.93 -3.94 7.10
C GLY A 51 -2.41 -5.26 7.68
N GLY A 52 -3.33 -5.93 6.94
CA GLY A 52 -3.95 -7.18 7.37
C GLY A 52 -2.99 -8.36 7.59
N TYR A 53 -1.77 -8.30 7.07
CA TYR A 53 -0.76 -9.34 7.27
C TYR A 53 0.09 -9.14 8.54
N GLY A 54 0.28 -7.91 8.98
CA GLY A 54 1.10 -7.58 10.14
C GLY A 54 0.28 -7.08 11.33
N GLY A 55 -0.53 -6.07 11.10
CA GLY A 55 -1.29 -5.38 12.13
C GLY A 55 -0.51 -4.25 12.82
N PRO A 56 -1.18 -3.52 13.72
CA PRO A 56 -0.66 -2.25 14.26
C PRO A 56 0.63 -2.38 15.08
N ASP A 57 0.88 -3.55 15.68
CA ASP A 57 2.02 -3.79 16.56
C ASP A 57 3.10 -4.66 15.90
N PHE A 58 3.05 -4.80 14.56
CA PHE A 58 3.96 -5.70 13.86
C PHE A 58 5.42 -5.30 14.04
N TYR A 59 5.76 -4.02 13.90
CA TYR A 59 7.15 -3.56 14.08
C TYR A 59 7.68 -3.78 15.48
N GLU A 60 6.85 -3.60 16.50
CA GLU A 60 7.23 -3.91 17.88
C GLU A 60 7.53 -5.40 18.05
N THR A 61 6.65 -6.25 17.51
CA THR A 61 6.84 -7.71 17.53
C THR A 61 8.10 -8.11 16.78
N PHE A 62 8.34 -7.53 15.60
CA PHE A 62 9.53 -7.81 14.79
C PHE A 62 10.82 -7.43 15.53
N LEU A 63 10.89 -6.23 16.07
CA LEU A 63 12.09 -5.71 16.74
C LEU A 63 12.39 -6.46 18.06
N ASN A 64 11.37 -6.97 18.74
CA ASN A 64 11.52 -7.72 20.00
C ASN A 64 11.61 -9.24 19.81
N TYR A 65 11.61 -9.73 18.56
CA TYR A 65 11.70 -11.16 18.30
C TYR A 65 13.13 -11.65 18.61
N PRO A 66 13.29 -12.81 19.31
CA PRO A 66 14.62 -13.33 19.65
C PRO A 66 15.50 -13.54 18.42
N GLY A 67 16.69 -12.98 18.42
CA GLY A 67 17.64 -13.01 17.31
C GLY A 67 17.53 -11.81 16.36
N HIS A 68 16.60 -10.88 16.59
CA HIS A 68 16.43 -9.67 15.78
C HIS A 68 17.14 -8.42 16.36
N GLU A 69 17.87 -8.55 17.45
CA GLU A 69 18.46 -7.44 18.22
C GLU A 69 19.38 -6.53 17.37
N HIS A 70 19.84 -7.03 16.23
CA HIS A 70 20.74 -6.32 15.32
C HIS A 70 20.18 -6.21 13.89
N LEU A 71 18.92 -6.62 13.67
CA LEU A 71 18.32 -6.54 12.35
C LEU A 71 17.80 -5.14 12.09
N SER A 72 18.04 -4.69 10.87
CA SER A 72 17.33 -3.55 10.28
C SER A 72 16.24 -4.05 9.34
N GLY A 73 15.16 -3.30 9.26
CA GLY A 73 14.06 -3.63 8.37
C GLY A 73 13.49 -2.38 7.68
N PHE A 74 12.67 -2.61 6.69
CA PHE A 74 11.87 -1.59 6.03
C PHE A 74 10.59 -2.21 5.47
N ALA A 75 9.56 -1.41 5.24
CA ALA A 75 8.39 -1.86 4.51
C ALA A 75 8.74 -1.94 3.02
N SER A 76 8.98 -3.14 2.51
CA SER A 76 9.29 -3.37 1.09
C SER A 76 8.10 -3.17 0.16
N GLU A 77 6.89 -3.33 0.70
CA GLU A 77 5.63 -2.87 0.14
C GLU A 77 4.75 -2.37 1.28
N SER A 78 4.21 -1.16 1.15
CA SER A 78 3.33 -0.56 2.15
C SER A 78 2.05 -0.03 1.55
N SER A 79 1.08 0.27 2.39
CA SER A 79 -0.22 0.91 2.11
C SER A 79 -1.07 0.17 1.08
N SER A 80 -0.82 0.32 -0.23
CA SER A 80 -1.65 -0.28 -1.31
C SER A 80 -3.08 0.26 -1.35
N THR A 81 -3.26 1.53 -0.99
CA THR A 81 -4.56 2.18 -1.11
C THR A 81 -4.98 2.38 -2.56
N ILE A 82 -6.27 2.48 -2.77
CA ILE A 82 -6.89 2.55 -4.08
C ILE A 82 -7.44 3.96 -4.29
N SER A 83 -6.93 4.66 -5.29
CA SER A 83 -7.45 5.97 -5.68
C SER A 83 -7.32 6.23 -7.17
N SER A 84 -8.20 7.07 -7.70
CA SER A 84 -8.10 7.63 -9.04
C SER A 84 -7.71 9.12 -8.97
N ARG A 85 -7.61 9.80 -10.09
CA ARG A 85 -7.38 11.24 -10.13
C ARG A 85 -8.65 11.98 -10.55
N GLY A 86 -9.09 12.95 -9.71
CA GLY A 86 -10.17 13.89 -10.05
C GLY A 86 -11.59 13.32 -9.96
N VAL A 87 -11.81 12.17 -9.31
CA VAL A 87 -13.14 11.55 -9.13
C VAL A 87 -13.56 11.64 -7.68
N TYR A 88 -14.36 12.62 -7.31
CA TYR A 88 -14.83 12.83 -5.94
C TYR A 88 -16.27 12.38 -5.70
N PHE A 89 -17.05 12.27 -6.78
CA PHE A 89 -18.42 11.78 -6.79
C PHE A 89 -18.51 10.52 -7.67
N PRO A 90 -17.95 9.39 -7.18
CA PRO A 90 -17.87 8.18 -7.99
C PRO A 90 -19.25 7.65 -8.31
N LYS A 91 -19.47 7.28 -9.57
CA LYS A 91 -20.69 6.63 -10.05
C LYS A 91 -20.39 5.18 -10.44
N GLY A 92 -21.27 4.26 -10.01
CA GLY A 92 -21.09 2.84 -10.32
C GLY A 92 -19.78 2.29 -9.75
N TYR A 93 -18.86 1.91 -10.64
CA TYR A 93 -17.60 1.25 -10.29
C TYR A 93 -16.37 2.18 -10.32
N GLN A 94 -16.59 3.47 -10.39
CA GLN A 94 -15.50 4.42 -10.32
C GLN A 94 -14.82 4.37 -8.95
N VAL A 95 -13.50 4.48 -8.95
CA VAL A 95 -12.70 4.61 -7.74
C VAL A 95 -12.59 6.09 -7.41
N THR A 96 -12.84 6.42 -6.15
CA THR A 96 -12.73 7.80 -5.67
C THR A 96 -11.28 8.30 -5.66
N SER A 97 -11.09 9.62 -5.70
CA SER A 97 -9.79 10.26 -5.50
C SER A 97 -9.40 10.37 -4.01
N TYR A 98 -10.36 10.28 -3.10
CA TYR A 98 -10.05 10.23 -1.67
C TYR A 98 -9.28 8.96 -1.35
N ASP A 99 -8.14 9.08 -0.69
CA ASP A 99 -7.25 7.97 -0.35
C ASP A 99 -7.69 7.28 0.96
N LEU A 100 -8.94 6.82 0.99
CA LEU A 100 -9.60 6.24 2.16
C LEU A 100 -9.98 4.77 1.96
N LYS A 101 -9.50 4.13 0.89
CA LYS A 101 -9.89 2.76 0.55
C LYS A 101 -8.66 1.90 0.31
N ALA A 102 -8.58 0.81 1.06
CA ALA A 102 -7.51 -0.18 0.94
C ALA A 102 -8.07 -1.59 0.84
N PRO A 103 -7.40 -2.51 0.13
CA PRO A 103 -7.68 -3.93 0.18
C PRO A 103 -7.46 -4.52 1.58
N SER A 104 -7.96 -5.74 1.80
CA SER A 104 -7.91 -6.41 3.12
C SER A 104 -6.50 -6.69 3.63
N TRP A 105 -5.51 -6.81 2.76
CA TRP A 105 -4.10 -7.00 3.15
C TRP A 105 -3.35 -5.70 3.42
N ALA A 106 -3.90 -4.57 3.00
CA ALA A 106 -3.26 -3.27 2.97
C ALA A 106 -3.66 -2.40 4.17
N SER A 107 -3.11 -1.21 4.24
CA SER A 107 -3.44 -0.16 5.19
C SER A 107 -3.62 1.18 4.49
N LEU A 108 -4.23 2.13 5.17
CA LEU A 108 -4.12 3.53 4.78
C LEU A 108 -2.70 4.05 5.09
N ALA A 109 -2.27 5.07 4.37
CA ALA A 109 -0.94 5.66 4.54
C ALA A 109 -0.67 6.13 5.98
N ASP A 110 -1.67 6.71 6.64
CA ASP A 110 -1.56 7.19 8.04
C ASP A 110 -1.14 6.10 9.02
N ALA A 111 -1.57 4.85 8.80
CA ALA A 111 -1.21 3.73 9.67
C ALA A 111 0.29 3.41 9.52
N GLU A 112 0.81 3.43 8.30
CA GLU A 112 2.23 3.19 8.04
C GLU A 112 3.09 4.35 8.54
N PHE A 113 2.70 5.59 8.27
CA PHE A 113 3.39 6.77 8.78
C PHE A 113 3.51 6.76 10.30
N THR A 114 2.39 6.52 10.99
CA THR A 114 2.37 6.43 12.47
C THR A 114 3.29 5.35 12.98
N ALA A 115 3.32 4.20 12.33
CA ALA A 115 4.17 3.08 12.72
C ALA A 115 5.65 3.39 12.50
N LEU A 116 6.02 3.98 11.36
CA LEU A 116 7.40 4.36 11.06
C LEU A 116 7.91 5.44 11.98
N ASP A 117 7.11 6.45 12.30
CA ASP A 117 7.48 7.51 13.24
C ASP A 117 7.73 6.96 14.66
N LYS A 118 6.99 5.92 15.05
CA LYS A 118 7.15 5.25 16.35
C LYS A 118 8.41 4.38 16.43
N TYR A 119 8.84 3.79 15.31
CA TYR A 119 9.91 2.79 15.28
C TYR A 119 11.10 3.21 14.38
N PRO A 120 11.98 4.12 14.83
CA PRO A 120 13.08 4.65 14.01
C PRO A 120 14.15 3.61 13.62
N ALA A 121 14.11 2.40 14.18
CA ALA A 121 14.95 1.28 13.75
C ALA A 121 14.48 0.68 12.40
N ILE A 122 13.26 1.02 11.96
CA ILE A 122 12.74 0.68 10.64
C ILE A 122 13.13 1.80 9.68
N CYS A 123 13.87 1.45 8.61
CA CYS A 123 14.54 2.43 7.75
C CYS A 123 13.59 3.28 6.88
N GLY A 124 12.32 2.88 6.74
CA GLY A 124 11.32 3.56 5.90
C GLY A 124 10.45 2.60 5.12
N GLU A 125 9.83 3.10 4.07
CA GLU A 125 8.86 2.35 3.26
C GLU A 125 9.06 2.53 1.75
N PHE A 126 8.60 1.52 1.01
CA PHE A 126 8.33 1.57 -0.43
C PHE A 126 6.84 1.36 -0.64
N VAL A 127 6.15 2.43 -0.95
CA VAL A 127 4.69 2.37 -1.15
C VAL A 127 4.33 1.54 -2.38
N TRP A 128 3.32 0.70 -2.27
CA TRP A 128 2.69 0.06 -3.42
C TRP A 128 1.54 0.92 -3.94
N THR A 129 1.71 1.66 -5.07
CA THR A 129 2.93 1.69 -5.87
C THR A 129 3.18 3.12 -6.39
N GLY A 130 4.33 3.38 -6.97
CA GLY A 130 4.67 4.71 -7.52
C GLY A 130 3.75 5.11 -8.67
N PHE A 131 3.47 4.21 -9.61
CA PHE A 131 2.62 4.45 -10.79
C PHE A 131 1.49 3.44 -10.86
N ASP A 132 0.34 3.84 -11.40
CA ASP A 132 -0.64 2.89 -11.91
C ASP A 132 -0.01 2.04 -13.02
N TYR A 133 -0.47 0.81 -13.17
CA TYR A 133 0.09 -0.11 -14.15
C TYR A 133 -1.01 -0.95 -14.81
N LEU A 134 -0.70 -1.48 -15.99
CA LEU A 134 -1.60 -2.35 -16.76
C LEU A 134 -1.46 -3.81 -16.29
N GLY A 135 -2.51 -4.59 -16.48
CA GLY A 135 -2.48 -6.05 -16.35
C GLY A 135 -2.97 -6.61 -15.03
N GLU A 136 -3.06 -5.84 -13.97
CA GLU A 136 -3.69 -6.27 -12.72
C GLU A 136 -5.12 -5.72 -12.61
N PRO A 137 -6.15 -6.57 -12.65
CA PRO A 137 -7.56 -6.12 -12.61
C PRO A 137 -8.04 -5.72 -11.21
N THR A 138 -7.21 -5.86 -10.20
CA THR A 138 -7.49 -5.30 -8.89
C THR A 138 -7.37 -3.79 -8.98
N PRO A 139 -8.33 -3.04 -8.59
CA PRO A 139 -8.99 -3.11 -7.31
C PRO A 139 -10.51 -3.00 -7.33
N PHE A 140 -11.18 -3.28 -8.40
CA PHE A 140 -12.64 -3.17 -8.40
C PHE A 140 -13.28 -4.12 -7.40
N ASN A 141 -12.52 -5.13 -6.98
CA ASN A 141 -12.93 -6.09 -5.98
C ASN A 141 -11.72 -6.52 -5.16
N SER A 142 -11.46 -5.83 -4.07
CA SER A 142 -10.41 -6.24 -3.13
C SER A 142 -10.65 -7.63 -2.55
N ASP A 143 -11.89 -8.05 -2.48
CA ASP A 143 -12.26 -9.39 -2.01
C ASP A 143 -11.90 -10.48 -3.04
N MET A 144 -11.78 -10.10 -4.30
CA MET A 144 -11.42 -10.99 -5.40
C MET A 144 -9.92 -11.21 -5.55
N SER A 145 -9.08 -10.35 -4.98
CA SER A 145 -7.63 -10.57 -4.96
C SER A 145 -7.24 -11.81 -4.15
N VAL A 146 -8.08 -12.21 -3.20
CA VAL A 146 -7.94 -13.48 -2.47
C VAL A 146 -8.05 -14.67 -3.43
N LEU A 147 -8.76 -14.53 -4.55
CA LEU A 147 -8.89 -15.57 -5.56
C LEU A 147 -7.64 -15.81 -6.38
N LEU A 148 -6.76 -14.85 -6.50
CA LEU A 148 -5.47 -15.02 -7.16
C LEU A 148 -4.52 -15.87 -6.30
N ASN A 149 -4.81 -16.03 -5.03
CA ASN A 149 -4.04 -16.87 -4.10
C ASN A 149 -4.65 -18.27 -3.98
N HIS A 150 -4.78 -18.96 -5.11
CA HIS A 150 -5.42 -20.28 -5.24
C HIS A 150 -4.88 -21.35 -4.28
N ALA A 151 -3.67 -21.18 -3.76
CA ALA A 151 -3.03 -22.16 -2.88
C ALA A 151 -3.69 -22.32 -1.50
N ALA A 152 -4.60 -21.42 -1.12
CA ALA A 152 -5.25 -21.41 0.19
C ALA A 152 -6.72 -21.83 0.18
N LEU A 153 -7.33 -22.03 -1.01
CA LEU A 153 -8.74 -22.36 -1.17
C LEU A 153 -8.94 -23.84 -1.43
N SER A 154 -9.96 -24.44 -0.82
CA SER A 154 -10.46 -25.76 -1.21
C SER A 154 -11.08 -25.72 -2.62
N GLU A 155 -11.22 -26.86 -3.27
CA GLU A 155 -11.86 -26.97 -4.61
C GLU A 155 -13.28 -26.38 -4.62
N GLU A 156 -14.04 -26.56 -3.54
CA GLU A 156 -15.39 -26.03 -3.41
C GLU A 156 -15.40 -24.50 -3.28
N GLU A 157 -14.51 -23.96 -2.47
CA GLU A 157 -14.34 -22.52 -2.32
C GLU A 157 -13.86 -21.87 -3.62
N LEU A 158 -12.94 -22.52 -4.32
CA LEU A 158 -12.46 -22.08 -5.63
C LEU A 158 -13.58 -22.07 -6.68
N ALA A 159 -14.45 -23.09 -6.67
CA ALA A 159 -15.59 -23.15 -7.59
C ALA A 159 -16.60 -22.02 -7.31
N LYS A 160 -16.95 -21.79 -6.06
CA LYS A 160 -17.84 -20.68 -5.65
C LYS A 160 -17.26 -19.34 -6.03
N ALA A 161 -15.98 -19.16 -5.81
CA ALA A 161 -15.26 -17.95 -6.13
C ALA A 161 -15.21 -17.69 -7.64
N LYS A 162 -15.00 -18.72 -8.47
CA LYS A 162 -15.06 -18.62 -9.95
C LYS A 162 -16.46 -18.27 -10.47
N GLU A 163 -17.51 -18.80 -9.85
CA GLU A 163 -18.89 -18.42 -10.22
C GLU A 163 -19.19 -16.98 -9.86
N GLU A 164 -18.76 -16.52 -8.69
CA GLU A 164 -18.91 -15.13 -8.28
C GLU A 164 -18.11 -14.17 -9.19
N LEU A 165 -16.90 -14.57 -9.59
CA LEU A 165 -16.11 -13.85 -10.61
C LEU A 165 -16.87 -13.65 -11.90
N LYS A 166 -17.43 -14.74 -12.46
CA LYS A 166 -18.19 -14.67 -13.70
C LYS A 166 -19.41 -13.77 -13.57
N ARG A 167 -20.07 -13.78 -12.41
CA ARG A 167 -21.20 -12.88 -12.13
C ARG A 167 -20.75 -11.43 -12.11
N ILE A 168 -19.65 -11.15 -11.42
CA ILE A 168 -19.08 -9.82 -11.30
C ILE A 168 -18.58 -9.30 -12.65
N GLU A 169 -17.87 -10.12 -13.43
CA GLU A 169 -17.41 -9.75 -14.77
C GLU A 169 -18.56 -9.43 -15.72
N LYS A 170 -19.69 -10.11 -15.58
CA LYS A 170 -20.88 -9.84 -16.38
C LYS A 170 -21.56 -8.54 -16.00
N GLU A 171 -21.55 -8.18 -14.73
CA GLU A 171 -22.17 -6.98 -14.17
C GLU A 171 -21.24 -5.76 -14.17
N ARG A 172 -19.94 -5.98 -14.23
CA ARG A 172 -18.90 -4.96 -14.07
C ARG A 172 -17.81 -5.13 -15.11
N PRO A 173 -17.49 -4.09 -15.87
CA PRO A 173 -16.33 -4.16 -16.74
C PRO A 173 -15.06 -4.36 -15.90
N SER A 174 -14.23 -5.32 -16.32
CA SER A 174 -12.93 -5.54 -15.68
C SER A 174 -12.08 -4.28 -15.76
N SER A 175 -11.41 -3.93 -14.67
CA SER A 175 -10.36 -2.92 -14.73
C SER A 175 -9.23 -3.39 -15.63
N ARG A 176 -8.73 -2.51 -16.48
CA ARG A 176 -7.55 -2.77 -17.31
C ARG A 176 -6.28 -2.18 -16.73
N SER A 177 -6.41 -1.44 -15.66
CA SER A 177 -5.34 -0.75 -14.93
C SER A 177 -5.48 -1.00 -13.45
N SER A 178 -4.37 -1.01 -12.73
CA SER A 178 -4.38 -0.84 -11.29
C SER A 178 -4.77 0.60 -10.93
N TYR A 179 -5.12 0.81 -9.65
CA TYR A 179 -5.38 2.14 -9.09
C TYR A 179 -4.53 2.38 -7.83
N PHE A 180 -3.47 1.62 -7.67
CA PHE A 180 -2.56 1.70 -6.52
C PHE A 180 -1.52 2.82 -6.63
N GLY A 181 -1.31 3.35 -7.83
CA GLY A 181 -0.28 4.35 -8.07
C GLY A 181 -0.47 5.66 -7.29
N ILE A 182 0.64 6.25 -6.87
CA ILE A 182 0.71 7.65 -6.41
C ILE A 182 0.52 8.58 -7.60
N VAL A 183 1.02 8.15 -8.76
CA VAL A 183 0.92 8.81 -10.06
C VAL A 183 0.07 7.94 -10.99
N ASP A 184 -0.77 8.55 -11.81
CA ASP A 184 -1.61 7.83 -12.77
C ASP A 184 -0.82 7.35 -14.01
N LEU A 185 -1.48 6.55 -14.88
CA LEU A 185 -0.86 6.05 -16.12
C LEU A 185 -0.39 7.14 -17.09
N ALA A 186 -0.96 8.34 -17.01
CA ALA A 186 -0.57 9.46 -17.84
C ALA A 186 0.59 10.29 -17.27
N GLY A 187 1.10 9.90 -16.09
CA GLY A 187 2.20 10.56 -15.41
C GLY A 187 1.77 11.75 -14.55
N PHE A 188 0.47 11.90 -14.26
CA PHE A 188 -0.01 12.97 -13.40
C PHE A 188 -0.13 12.53 -11.95
N PRO A 189 0.28 13.37 -10.99
CA PRO A 189 0.12 13.10 -9.56
C PRO A 189 -1.37 13.00 -9.21
N LYS A 190 -1.72 12.00 -8.40
CA LYS A 190 -3.01 11.89 -7.74
C LYS A 190 -2.99 12.70 -6.43
N ASP A 191 -4.14 12.85 -5.76
CA ASP A 191 -4.17 13.57 -4.47
C ASP A 191 -3.26 12.92 -3.44
N ARG A 192 -3.16 11.59 -3.41
CA ARG A 192 -2.25 10.86 -2.53
C ARG A 192 -0.76 11.16 -2.75
N TYR A 193 -0.35 11.63 -3.91
CA TYR A 193 1.01 12.13 -4.11
C TYR A 193 1.36 13.25 -3.13
N TYR A 194 0.42 14.15 -2.92
CA TYR A 194 0.61 15.28 -2.02
C TYR A 194 0.54 14.87 -0.54
N LEU A 195 -0.21 13.81 -0.21
CA LEU A 195 -0.18 13.20 1.12
C LEU A 195 1.22 12.66 1.44
N TYR A 196 1.80 11.85 0.54
CA TYR A 196 3.16 11.35 0.70
C TYR A 196 4.20 12.45 0.69
N LYS A 197 4.06 13.43 -0.21
CA LYS A 197 4.97 14.58 -0.26
C LYS A 197 4.97 15.36 1.06
N ALA A 198 3.82 15.59 1.63
CA ALA A 198 3.71 16.32 2.90
C ALA A 198 4.45 15.59 4.05
N HIS A 199 4.41 14.25 4.06
CA HIS A 199 5.05 13.43 5.09
C HIS A 199 6.55 13.20 4.82
N TRP A 200 6.91 12.83 3.58
CA TRP A 200 8.30 12.48 3.25
C TRP A 200 9.22 13.69 3.05
N MET A 201 8.65 14.87 2.79
CA MET A 201 9.39 16.09 2.51
C MET A 201 8.90 17.24 3.42
N PRO A 202 8.97 17.08 4.75
CA PRO A 202 8.38 18.04 5.69
C PRO A 202 9.02 19.43 5.61
N ASP A 203 10.26 19.53 5.12
CA ASP A 203 10.98 20.79 4.94
C ASP A 203 10.58 21.53 3.65
N GLU A 204 9.81 20.89 2.75
CA GLU A 204 9.28 21.54 1.56
C GLU A 204 7.88 22.13 1.85
N PRO A 205 7.75 23.46 1.90
CA PRO A 205 6.47 24.09 2.12
C PRO A 205 5.44 23.71 1.06
N MET A 206 4.33 23.08 1.48
CA MET A 206 3.26 22.73 0.57
C MET A 206 1.90 22.64 1.28
N ALA A 207 0.86 22.94 0.54
CA ALA A 207 -0.53 22.66 0.91
C ALA A 207 -1.29 22.26 -0.35
N HIS A 208 -2.02 21.16 -0.28
CA HIS A 208 -2.87 20.64 -1.34
C HIS A 208 -4.26 20.41 -0.80
N ILE A 209 -5.24 21.02 -1.44
CA ILE A 209 -6.64 20.87 -1.08
C ILE A 209 -7.35 19.92 -2.04
N LEU A 210 -8.18 19.04 -1.50
CA LEU A 210 -9.10 18.20 -2.26
C LEU A 210 -10.49 18.22 -1.61
N PRO A 211 -11.56 18.11 -2.40
CA PRO A 211 -11.63 17.93 -3.85
C PRO A 211 -11.39 19.22 -4.63
N HIS A 212 -11.43 19.14 -5.98
CA HIS A 212 -11.59 20.32 -6.80
C HIS A 212 -12.92 21.03 -6.48
N TRP A 213 -13.04 22.30 -6.85
CA TRP A 213 -14.19 23.15 -6.49
C TRP A 213 -15.28 23.22 -7.58
N ASN A 214 -15.38 22.22 -8.49
CA ASN A 214 -16.39 22.12 -9.53
C ASN A 214 -17.49 21.14 -9.11
N TRP A 215 -18.54 21.66 -8.49
CA TRP A 215 -19.61 20.87 -7.88
C TRP A 215 -20.97 21.08 -8.53
N GLU A 216 -20.99 21.40 -9.83
CA GLU A 216 -22.23 21.52 -10.61
C GLU A 216 -23.07 20.24 -10.51
N GLY A 217 -24.34 20.38 -10.15
CA GLY A 217 -25.28 19.27 -9.95
C GLY A 217 -25.13 18.54 -8.62
N HIS A 218 -24.35 19.09 -7.68
CA HIS A 218 -24.16 18.55 -6.33
C HIS A 218 -24.63 19.53 -5.24
N GLU A 219 -25.50 20.47 -5.59
CA GLU A 219 -26.05 21.45 -4.66
C GLU A 219 -26.78 20.75 -3.50
N GLY A 220 -26.48 21.12 -2.29
CA GLY A 220 -27.03 20.50 -1.09
C GLY A 220 -26.38 19.17 -0.69
N THR A 221 -25.36 18.69 -1.43
CA THR A 221 -24.58 17.52 -1.05
C THR A 221 -23.46 17.93 -0.08
N GLU A 222 -23.31 17.17 1.00
CA GLU A 222 -22.16 17.32 1.89
C GLU A 222 -20.90 16.78 1.19
N VAL A 223 -19.86 17.58 1.18
CA VAL A 223 -18.60 17.25 0.48
C VAL A 223 -17.44 17.28 1.48
N PRO A 224 -16.78 16.15 1.74
CA PRO A 224 -15.58 16.13 2.57
C PRO A 224 -14.46 16.93 1.92
N VAL A 225 -13.85 17.83 2.68
CA VAL A 225 -12.69 18.62 2.25
C VAL A 225 -11.48 18.20 3.07
N PHE A 226 -10.40 17.83 2.40
CA PHE A 226 -9.13 17.48 3.03
C PHE A 226 -8.06 18.46 2.58
N VAL A 227 -7.09 18.71 3.46
CA VAL A 227 -5.88 19.47 3.15
C VAL A 227 -4.67 18.62 3.53
N TYR A 228 -3.85 18.26 2.55
CA TYR A 228 -2.54 17.66 2.79
C TYR A 228 -1.50 18.76 2.85
N THR A 229 -0.76 18.84 3.94
CA THR A 229 0.17 19.94 4.15
C THR A 229 1.36 19.52 5.00
N SER A 230 2.54 20.13 4.72
CA SER A 230 3.73 20.04 5.56
C SER A 230 3.72 21.04 6.72
N TYR A 231 2.71 21.91 6.80
CA TYR A 231 2.53 22.85 7.90
C TYR A 231 1.75 22.23 9.06
N PRO A 232 1.94 22.70 10.28
CA PRO A 232 1.24 22.18 11.47
C PRO A 232 -0.26 22.50 11.50
N SER A 233 -0.72 23.44 10.67
CA SER A 233 -2.12 23.83 10.56
C SER A 233 -2.44 24.41 9.18
N ALA A 234 -3.70 24.31 8.80
CA ALA A 234 -4.24 24.93 7.59
C ALA A 234 -5.56 25.63 7.93
N GLU A 235 -5.83 26.74 7.26
CA GLU A 235 -7.07 27.49 7.40
C GLU A 235 -7.74 27.60 6.03
N LEU A 236 -9.03 27.23 5.97
CA LEU A 236 -9.82 27.26 4.74
C LEU A 236 -10.67 28.52 4.70
N PHE A 237 -10.52 29.31 3.65
CA PHE A 237 -11.37 30.46 3.34
C PHE A 237 -12.25 30.17 2.14
N ILE A 238 -13.54 30.42 2.27
CA ILE A 238 -14.51 30.36 1.18
C ILE A 238 -15.02 31.77 0.92
N ASN A 239 -14.72 32.32 -0.26
CA ASN A 239 -15.07 33.71 -0.64
C ASN A 239 -14.58 34.75 0.39
N GLY A 240 -13.40 34.53 0.95
CA GLY A 240 -12.78 35.45 1.90
C GLY A 240 -13.36 35.41 3.32
N LYS A 241 -14.16 34.41 3.65
CA LYS A 241 -14.74 34.17 4.98
C LYS A 241 -14.28 32.87 5.57
#